data_332a50e1c430ba24d5b7221aacef4124
#
_entry.id   332a50e1c430ba24d5b7221aacef4124
#
_cell.length_a   1.000
_cell.length_b   1.000
_cell.length_c   1.000
_cell.angle_alpha   90.00
_cell.angle_beta   90.00
_cell.angle_gamma   90.00
#
_symmetry.space_group_name_H-M   'P 1'
#
loop_
_entity.id
_entity.type
_entity.pdbx_description
1 polymer ?
#
loop_
_entity_poly.entity_id
_entity_poly.type
_entity_poly.pdbx_seq_one_letter_code
_entity_poly.pdbx_strand_id
1 'polypeptide(L)'
;MEGILKRKTAALLVYTREPKPGTIPCGLAYAVHLAVCRDGRSYEPLNQNYGVLFAPADVTPDNTLDTKSLKNPCVFPLAEGGWGIAAIRTQEMGEPDPACRVLVWKTKDFMTFTALEPFALGTEPVQALRVCRRGSGYVFAWQAASGSYETLFSSLPGTAIETKSAAWKAEENTEAVNGLPEGAAPGNSTAIDASLADKLALYWGELSHCATRVPASVPARCAEDVKAVAATAVYTDGSTAPQKVDWDLSGIDFTKPGEYTVRGTLHGNQYPFPLTHGTGDPVIVPWEGKYYLLFTNDTLNDVGFYVCEADTPEELFRPGIEQHLILPYDEEKGHVQTFWAPEFHIVGGEPYIFFAISGKVW
;
A
#
# COMPACT_ATOMS: atom_id res chain seq x y z
N MET A 1 25.40 -17.22 28.43
CA MET A 1 24.67 -16.28 27.55
C MET A 1 25.62 -15.92 26.43
N GLU A 2 25.57 -16.70 25.35
CA GLU A 2 26.32 -16.40 24.14
C GLU A 2 25.69 -15.17 23.48
N GLY A 3 26.50 -14.11 23.36
CA GLY A 3 26.09 -12.90 22.67
C GLY A 3 25.86 -13.22 21.19
N ILE A 4 24.63 -13.17 20.75
CA ILE A 4 24.25 -13.19 19.35
C ILE A 4 24.92 -11.97 18.71
N LEU A 5 26.06 -12.18 18.04
CA LEU A 5 26.66 -11.19 17.17
C LEU A 5 25.63 -10.83 16.11
N LYS A 6 24.96 -9.65 16.24
CA LYS A 6 24.06 -9.13 15.20
C LYS A 6 24.86 -9.08 13.90
N ARG A 7 24.43 -9.82 12.88
CA ARG A 7 25.00 -9.71 11.54
C ARG A 7 24.92 -8.25 11.09
N LYS A 8 26.00 -7.72 10.54
CA LYS A 8 26.03 -6.33 10.02
C LYS A 8 25.32 -6.20 8.67
N THR A 9 25.10 -7.30 7.98
CA THR A 9 24.53 -7.36 6.64
C THR A 9 23.32 -8.29 6.59
N ALA A 10 22.36 -7.93 5.77
CA ALA A 10 21.18 -8.70 5.38
C ALA A 10 21.16 -8.82 3.84
N ALA A 11 20.26 -9.61 3.29
CA ALA A 11 20.02 -9.65 1.85
C ALA A 11 18.60 -9.17 1.54
N LEU A 12 18.44 -8.42 0.44
CA LEU A 12 17.16 -8.05 -0.11
C LEU A 12 16.98 -8.78 -1.45
N LEU A 13 15.86 -9.47 -1.59
CA LEU A 13 15.43 -10.19 -2.79
C LEU A 13 14.38 -9.36 -3.52
N VAL A 14 14.50 -9.28 -4.85
CA VAL A 14 13.42 -8.85 -5.73
C VAL A 14 12.86 -10.08 -6.45
N TYR A 15 11.53 -10.17 -6.57
CA TYR A 15 10.86 -11.33 -7.16
C TYR A 15 9.50 -10.95 -7.73
N THR A 16 8.92 -11.81 -8.56
CA THR A 16 7.49 -11.84 -8.87
C THR A 16 6.85 -13.04 -8.20
N ARG A 17 5.53 -13.13 -8.22
CA ARG A 17 4.81 -14.29 -7.70
C ARG A 17 4.17 -15.08 -8.82
N GLU A 18 3.92 -16.36 -8.56
CA GLU A 18 3.06 -17.18 -9.39
C GLU A 18 1.58 -16.82 -9.11
N PRO A 19 0.77 -16.58 -10.15
CA PRO A 19 -0.65 -16.33 -9.97
C PRO A 19 -1.36 -17.52 -9.34
N LYS A 20 -2.36 -17.25 -8.50
CA LYS A 20 -3.18 -18.28 -7.87
C LYS A 20 -4.65 -17.99 -8.18
N PRO A 21 -5.32 -18.84 -8.98
CA PRO A 21 -6.72 -18.63 -9.33
C PRO A 21 -7.61 -18.37 -8.11
N GLY A 22 -8.47 -17.37 -8.20
CA GLY A 22 -9.41 -17.00 -7.14
C GLY A 22 -8.83 -16.22 -5.96
N THR A 23 -7.49 -16.11 -5.85
CA THR A 23 -6.87 -15.39 -4.72
C THR A 23 -5.82 -14.36 -5.14
N ILE A 24 -5.01 -14.65 -6.16
CA ILE A 24 -3.92 -13.78 -6.60
C ILE A 24 -3.95 -13.69 -8.13
N PRO A 25 -4.63 -12.68 -8.69
CA PRO A 25 -4.67 -12.46 -10.13
C PRO A 25 -3.30 -12.07 -10.69
N CYS A 26 -3.12 -12.24 -12.01
CA CYS A 26 -1.85 -11.97 -12.70
C CYS A 26 -1.33 -10.54 -12.44
N GLY A 27 -2.17 -9.53 -12.49
CA GLY A 27 -1.78 -8.14 -12.27
C GLY A 27 -1.21 -7.87 -10.87
N LEU A 28 -1.58 -8.65 -9.84
CA LEU A 28 -0.99 -8.57 -8.50
C LEU A 28 0.25 -9.47 -8.37
N ALA A 29 0.23 -10.65 -8.99
CA ALA A 29 1.35 -11.61 -8.95
C ALA A 29 2.54 -11.11 -9.74
N TYR A 30 2.32 -10.61 -10.95
CA TYR A 30 3.33 -10.09 -11.86
C TYR A 30 3.64 -8.62 -11.61
N ALA A 31 3.98 -8.32 -10.38
CA ALA A 31 4.52 -7.06 -9.90
C ALA A 31 5.92 -7.30 -9.32
N VAL A 32 6.70 -6.26 -9.03
CA VAL A 32 7.94 -6.42 -8.26
C VAL A 32 7.59 -6.50 -6.79
N HIS A 33 7.94 -7.60 -6.17
CA HIS A 33 7.85 -7.86 -4.74
C HIS A 33 9.22 -7.77 -4.10
N LEU A 34 9.26 -7.49 -2.80
CA LEU A 34 10.48 -7.42 -2.00
C LEU A 34 10.41 -8.40 -0.83
N ALA A 35 11.55 -8.98 -0.49
CA ALA A 35 11.72 -9.75 0.74
C ALA A 35 13.10 -9.51 1.34
N VAL A 36 13.22 -9.62 2.66
CA VAL A 36 14.51 -9.47 3.38
C VAL A 36 14.90 -10.78 4.06
N CYS A 37 16.19 -11.11 4.00
CA CYS A 37 16.77 -12.21 4.74
C CYS A 37 17.75 -11.65 5.77
N ARG A 38 17.41 -11.78 7.06
CA ARG A 38 18.20 -11.29 8.19
C ARG A 38 19.02 -12.38 8.86
N ASP A 39 18.59 -13.61 8.74
CA ASP A 39 19.21 -14.78 9.38
C ASP A 39 20.11 -15.59 8.44
N GLY A 40 20.10 -15.29 7.13
CA GLY A 40 20.81 -16.04 6.09
C GLY A 40 20.17 -17.39 5.76
N ARG A 41 18.89 -17.60 6.12
CA ARG A 41 18.16 -18.86 5.92
C ARG A 41 16.84 -18.68 5.19
N SER A 42 16.05 -17.64 5.58
CA SER A 42 14.73 -17.43 5.05
C SER A 42 14.51 -15.97 4.65
N TYR A 43 13.77 -15.78 3.58
CA TYR A 43 13.33 -14.46 3.14
C TYR A 43 11.93 -14.16 3.69
N GLU A 44 11.85 -13.13 4.51
CA GLU A 44 10.59 -12.58 5.03
C GLU A 44 10.00 -11.65 3.97
N PRO A 45 8.80 -11.91 3.43
CA PRO A 45 8.18 -11.03 2.45
C PRO A 45 7.87 -9.67 3.08
N LEU A 46 8.09 -8.61 2.34
CA LEU A 46 7.66 -7.26 2.67
C LEU A 46 6.26 -6.99 2.10
N ASN A 47 5.60 -5.94 2.60
CA ASN A 47 4.26 -5.52 2.16
C ASN A 47 3.24 -6.68 2.16
N GLN A 48 3.28 -7.53 3.20
CA GLN A 48 2.39 -8.70 3.32
C GLN A 48 2.39 -9.61 2.08
N ASN A 49 3.54 -9.70 1.40
CA ASN A 49 3.72 -10.43 0.15
C ASN A 49 2.91 -9.87 -1.05
N TYR A 50 2.59 -8.55 -1.02
CA TYR A 50 2.07 -7.82 -2.18
C TYR A 50 3.18 -7.08 -2.93
N GLY A 51 2.92 -6.73 -4.20
CA GLY A 51 3.87 -5.97 -5.01
C GLY A 51 4.09 -4.55 -4.48
N VAL A 52 5.29 -4.02 -4.72
CA VAL A 52 5.68 -2.63 -4.38
C VAL A 52 5.88 -1.76 -5.63
N LEU A 53 6.11 -2.38 -6.80
CA LEU A 53 6.22 -1.69 -8.09
C LEU A 53 5.35 -2.41 -9.12
N PHE A 54 4.61 -1.61 -9.89
CA PHE A 54 3.67 -2.08 -10.90
C PHE A 54 3.99 -1.46 -12.27
N ALA A 55 3.60 -2.14 -13.34
CA ALA A 55 3.68 -1.57 -14.67
C ALA A 55 2.55 -0.54 -14.86
N PRO A 56 2.86 0.64 -15.44
CA PRO A 56 1.81 1.55 -15.88
C PRO A 56 1.04 0.93 -17.05
N ALA A 57 -0.28 1.11 -17.05
CA ALA A 57 -1.13 0.77 -18.19
C ALA A 57 -0.87 1.73 -19.37
N ASP A 58 -1.08 1.24 -20.57
CA ASP A 58 -1.17 2.11 -21.74
C ASP A 58 -2.63 2.57 -21.93
N VAL A 59 -2.83 3.79 -22.42
CA VAL A 59 -4.16 4.28 -22.83
C VAL A 59 -4.35 3.96 -24.30
N THR A 60 -5.40 3.23 -24.62
CA THR A 60 -5.73 2.86 -26.00
C THR A 60 -6.39 4.03 -26.75
N PRO A 61 -6.49 3.99 -28.08
CA PRO A 61 -7.12 5.07 -28.86
C PRO A 61 -8.59 5.33 -28.53
N ASP A 62 -9.29 4.35 -27.97
CA ASP A 62 -10.70 4.46 -27.51
C ASP A 62 -10.83 4.84 -26.04
N ASN A 63 -9.74 5.30 -25.41
CA ASN A 63 -9.63 5.71 -24.01
C ASN A 63 -9.91 4.59 -22.98
N THR A 64 -9.71 3.33 -23.35
CA THR A 64 -9.65 2.23 -22.40
C THR A 64 -8.22 2.00 -21.88
N LEU A 65 -8.08 1.27 -20.79
CA LEU A 65 -6.76 0.93 -20.23
C LEU A 65 -6.33 -0.45 -20.75
N ASP A 66 -5.15 -0.48 -21.36
CA ASP A 66 -4.45 -1.73 -21.68
C ASP A 66 -3.47 -2.03 -20.51
N THR A 67 -3.93 -2.87 -19.59
CA THR A 67 -3.19 -3.18 -18.37
C THR A 67 -1.95 -4.00 -18.67
N LYS A 68 -0.88 -3.73 -17.91
CA LYS A 68 0.43 -4.34 -18.07
C LYS A 68 0.89 -4.96 -16.75
N SER A 69 1.83 -5.88 -16.87
CA SER A 69 2.44 -6.59 -15.75
C SER A 69 3.97 -6.55 -15.83
N LEU A 70 4.64 -7.12 -14.84
CA LEU A 70 6.11 -7.17 -14.74
C LEU A 70 6.60 -8.59 -14.53
N LYS A 71 7.71 -8.95 -15.20
CA LYS A 71 8.41 -10.21 -14.98
C LYS A 71 9.92 -10.02 -14.89
N ASN A 72 10.61 -11.03 -14.37
CA ASN A 72 12.06 -11.08 -14.26
C ASN A 72 12.68 -9.81 -13.65
N PRO A 73 12.28 -9.41 -12.43
CA PRO A 73 12.88 -8.26 -11.78
C PRO A 73 14.34 -8.55 -11.44
N CYS A 74 15.18 -7.51 -11.55
CA CYS A 74 16.56 -7.59 -11.06
C CYS A 74 16.97 -6.30 -10.37
N VAL A 75 17.69 -6.46 -9.25
CA VAL A 75 18.27 -5.35 -8.47
C VAL A 75 19.76 -5.25 -8.75
N PHE A 76 20.28 -4.02 -8.87
CA PHE A 76 21.68 -3.75 -9.14
C PHE A 76 22.15 -2.45 -8.48
N PRO A 77 23.44 -2.32 -8.11
CA PRO A 77 23.95 -1.09 -7.48
C PRO A 77 24.08 0.04 -8.50
N LEU A 78 23.72 1.27 -8.08
CA LEU A 78 23.91 2.49 -8.87
C LEU A 78 25.29 3.12 -8.64
N ALA A 79 25.80 3.83 -9.65
CA ALA A 79 27.10 4.51 -9.58
C ALA A 79 27.10 5.64 -8.55
N GLU A 80 26.00 6.35 -8.44
CA GLU A 80 25.74 7.44 -7.50
C GLU A 80 25.36 6.99 -6.08
N GLY A 81 25.35 5.68 -5.82
CA GLY A 81 24.88 5.08 -4.59
C GLY A 81 23.38 4.75 -4.62
N GLY A 82 22.95 3.80 -3.78
CA GLY A 82 21.63 3.19 -3.83
C GLY A 82 21.54 2.10 -4.88
N TRP A 83 20.32 1.80 -5.34
CA TRP A 83 20.03 0.65 -6.21
C TRP A 83 19.11 1.03 -7.37
N GLY A 84 19.30 0.33 -8.48
CA GLY A 84 18.35 0.22 -9.56
C GLY A 84 17.55 -1.08 -9.44
N ILE A 85 16.29 -1.05 -9.81
CA ILE A 85 15.46 -2.23 -10.03
C ILE A 85 14.98 -2.17 -11.48
N ALA A 86 15.26 -3.20 -12.26
CA ALA A 86 14.76 -3.33 -13.62
C ALA A 86 13.80 -4.52 -13.71
N ALA A 87 12.77 -4.41 -14.56
CA ALA A 87 11.86 -5.50 -14.83
C ALA A 87 11.37 -5.45 -16.28
N ILE A 88 11.02 -6.60 -16.84
CA ILE A 88 10.43 -6.73 -18.17
C ILE A 88 8.95 -6.37 -18.06
N ARG A 89 8.47 -5.43 -18.88
CA ARG A 89 7.04 -5.17 -19.05
C ARG A 89 6.42 -6.27 -19.92
N THR A 90 5.27 -6.76 -19.49
CA THR A 90 4.49 -7.79 -20.19
C THR A 90 3.05 -7.32 -20.35
N GLN A 91 2.25 -8.05 -21.13
CA GLN A 91 0.80 -7.96 -21.08
C GLN A 91 0.30 -8.37 -19.69
N GLU A 92 -0.95 -8.07 -19.36
CA GLU A 92 -1.55 -8.31 -18.05
C GLU A 92 -1.37 -9.76 -17.56
N MET A 93 -1.60 -10.73 -18.43
CA MET A 93 -1.49 -12.16 -18.10
C MET A 93 -0.04 -12.69 -18.21
N GLY A 94 0.92 -11.80 -18.49
CA GLY A 94 2.35 -12.13 -18.52
C GLY A 94 2.86 -12.58 -19.88
N GLU A 95 2.08 -12.47 -20.94
CA GLU A 95 2.54 -12.67 -22.32
C GLU A 95 3.51 -11.56 -22.74
N PRO A 96 4.35 -11.80 -23.76
CA PRO A 96 5.26 -10.80 -24.26
C PRO A 96 4.58 -9.49 -24.67
N ASP A 97 5.10 -8.34 -24.22
CA ASP A 97 4.64 -7.02 -24.65
C ASP A 97 5.23 -6.68 -26.02
N PRO A 98 4.40 -6.44 -27.08
CA PRO A 98 4.88 -6.04 -28.40
C PRO A 98 5.70 -4.75 -28.38
N ALA A 99 5.53 -3.87 -27.39
CA ALA A 99 6.33 -2.66 -27.24
C ALA A 99 7.74 -2.93 -26.73
N CYS A 100 8.08 -4.17 -26.36
CA CYS A 100 9.42 -4.65 -25.97
C CYS A 100 10.06 -3.83 -24.84
N ARG A 101 9.27 -3.27 -23.92
CA ARG A 101 9.74 -2.30 -22.94
C ARG A 101 10.32 -2.97 -21.69
N VAL A 102 11.39 -2.35 -21.20
CA VAL A 102 11.97 -2.58 -19.88
C VAL A 102 11.71 -1.35 -19.03
N LEU A 103 11.28 -1.57 -17.78
CA LEU A 103 11.09 -0.54 -16.78
C LEU A 103 12.25 -0.56 -15.80
N VAL A 104 12.67 0.64 -15.37
CA VAL A 104 13.74 0.80 -14.38
C VAL A 104 13.32 1.84 -13.35
N TRP A 105 13.54 1.52 -12.09
CA TRP A 105 13.36 2.42 -10.97
C TRP A 105 14.67 2.60 -10.22
N LYS A 106 14.89 3.80 -9.68
CA LYS A 106 15.97 4.09 -8.75
C LYS A 106 15.43 4.20 -7.34
N THR A 107 16.21 3.73 -6.37
CA THR A 107 15.90 3.86 -4.95
C THR A 107 17.18 3.99 -4.12
N LYS A 108 17.07 4.65 -2.97
CA LYS A 108 18.14 4.73 -1.98
C LYS A 108 17.83 3.89 -0.74
N ASP A 109 16.58 3.47 -0.59
CA ASP A 109 16.04 2.94 0.67
C ASP A 109 15.02 1.82 0.49
N PHE A 110 14.63 1.47 -0.73
CA PHE A 110 13.55 0.53 -1.06
C PHE A 110 12.18 0.86 -0.44
N MET A 111 12.00 2.11 -0.01
CA MET A 111 10.74 2.68 0.46
C MET A 111 10.20 3.69 -0.54
N THR A 112 11.10 4.43 -1.18
CA THR A 112 10.79 5.42 -2.21
C THR A 112 11.46 5.06 -3.53
N PHE A 113 10.73 5.24 -4.63
CA PHE A 113 11.18 4.83 -5.96
C PHE A 113 10.96 5.96 -6.96
N THR A 114 11.96 6.18 -7.82
CA THR A 114 11.86 7.09 -8.96
C THR A 114 11.90 6.28 -10.24
N ALA A 115 10.78 6.25 -10.97
CA ALA A 115 10.71 5.58 -12.28
C ALA A 115 11.52 6.36 -13.32
N LEU A 116 12.22 5.63 -14.20
CA LEU A 116 12.79 6.18 -15.42
C LEU A 116 11.81 5.97 -16.57
N GLU A 117 11.99 6.75 -17.65
CA GLU A 117 11.22 6.52 -18.88
C GLU A 117 11.46 5.09 -19.39
N PRO A 118 10.40 4.34 -19.73
CA PRO A 118 10.51 2.98 -20.26
C PRO A 118 11.27 3.00 -21.61
N PHE A 119 12.12 2.00 -21.81
CA PHE A 119 12.89 1.88 -23.06
C PHE A 119 12.92 0.44 -23.58
N ALA A 120 13.19 0.26 -24.87
CA ALA A 120 13.37 -1.03 -25.50
C ALA A 120 14.86 -1.36 -25.61
N LEU A 121 15.22 -2.62 -25.36
CA LEU A 121 16.59 -3.13 -25.56
C LEU A 121 16.83 -3.61 -27.00
N GLY A 122 15.77 -3.93 -27.71
CA GLY A 122 15.77 -4.40 -29.09
C GLY A 122 14.38 -4.28 -29.72
N THR A 123 14.17 -4.94 -30.83
CA THR A 123 12.91 -4.96 -31.60
C THR A 123 12.05 -6.20 -31.29
N GLU A 124 12.54 -7.09 -30.45
CA GLU A 124 11.85 -8.30 -30.03
C GLU A 124 11.53 -8.25 -28.54
N PRO A 125 10.44 -8.89 -28.09
CA PRO A 125 10.11 -8.99 -26.68
C PRO A 125 11.24 -9.63 -25.87
N VAL A 126 11.58 -9.02 -24.76
CA VAL A 126 12.57 -9.53 -23.80
C VAL A 126 11.96 -10.69 -23.01
N GLN A 127 12.65 -11.82 -22.97
CA GLN A 127 12.22 -13.05 -22.27
C GLN A 127 12.92 -13.22 -20.92
N ALA A 128 14.19 -12.78 -20.84
CA ALA A 128 14.97 -12.77 -19.62
C ALA A 128 15.84 -11.51 -19.55
N LEU A 129 16.08 -11.01 -18.34
CA LEU A 129 16.78 -9.75 -18.11
C LEU A 129 17.71 -9.87 -16.92
N ARG A 130 18.92 -9.31 -17.06
CA ARG A 130 19.85 -9.05 -15.98
C ARG A 130 20.51 -7.72 -16.18
N VAL A 131 20.80 -7.03 -15.10
CA VAL A 131 21.53 -5.77 -15.14
C VAL A 131 22.70 -5.85 -14.16
N CYS A 132 23.87 -5.51 -14.64
CA CYS A 132 25.03 -5.35 -13.79
C CYS A 132 25.76 -4.04 -14.08
N ARG A 133 26.46 -3.54 -13.07
CA ARG A 133 27.34 -2.39 -13.22
C ARG A 133 28.67 -2.85 -13.83
N ARG A 134 29.15 -2.14 -14.84
CA ARG A 134 30.47 -2.36 -15.45
C ARG A 134 31.23 -1.03 -15.54
N GLY A 135 32.19 -0.84 -14.64
CA GLY A 135 32.88 0.46 -14.49
C GLY A 135 31.92 1.57 -14.05
N SER A 136 31.83 2.64 -14.82
CA SER A 136 30.87 3.73 -14.62
C SER A 136 29.52 3.48 -15.26
N GLY A 137 29.41 2.49 -16.16
CA GLY A 137 28.20 2.18 -16.92
C GLY A 137 27.45 0.95 -16.44
N TYR A 138 26.43 0.56 -17.21
CA TYR A 138 25.54 -0.57 -16.93
C TYR A 138 25.44 -1.47 -18.15
N VAL A 139 25.45 -2.78 -17.92
CA VAL A 139 25.21 -3.77 -18.95
C VAL A 139 23.88 -4.43 -18.67
N PHE A 140 22.98 -4.36 -19.62
CA PHE A 140 21.74 -5.09 -19.68
C PHE A 140 21.99 -6.35 -20.52
N ALA A 141 22.11 -7.49 -19.87
CA ALA A 141 22.12 -8.80 -20.53
C ALA A 141 20.68 -9.28 -20.65
N TRP A 142 20.26 -9.65 -21.86
CA TRP A 142 18.87 -10.02 -22.12
C TRP A 142 18.74 -11.11 -23.18
N GLN A 143 17.62 -11.82 -23.15
CA GLN A 143 17.26 -12.84 -24.12
C GLN A 143 16.01 -12.44 -24.87
N ALA A 144 15.97 -12.75 -26.16
CA ALA A 144 14.82 -12.73 -27.03
C ALA A 144 14.71 -14.06 -27.79
N ALA A 145 13.69 -14.22 -28.61
CA ALA A 145 13.53 -15.43 -29.43
C ALA A 145 14.71 -15.66 -30.39
N SER A 146 15.30 -14.60 -30.90
CA SER A 146 16.46 -14.66 -31.84
C SER A 146 17.79 -14.94 -31.16
N GLY A 147 17.91 -14.82 -29.84
CA GLY A 147 19.18 -15.08 -29.14
C GLY A 147 19.37 -14.28 -27.87
N SER A 148 20.63 -14.20 -27.44
CA SER A 148 21.03 -13.50 -26.23
C SER A 148 21.96 -12.32 -26.57
N TYR A 149 21.81 -11.23 -25.81
CA TYR A 149 22.46 -9.96 -26.12
C TYR A 149 22.94 -9.26 -24.86
N GLU A 150 23.92 -8.38 -25.03
CA GLU A 150 24.33 -7.37 -24.04
C GLU A 150 24.14 -5.97 -24.63
N THR A 151 23.44 -5.08 -23.94
CA THR A 151 23.33 -3.66 -24.26
C THR A 151 24.05 -2.83 -23.20
N LEU A 152 24.99 -2.00 -23.62
CA LEU A 152 25.78 -1.13 -22.75
C LEU A 152 25.18 0.26 -22.69
N PHE A 153 25.03 0.79 -21.46
CA PHE A 153 24.65 2.17 -21.17
C PHE A 153 25.77 2.85 -20.37
N SER A 154 26.09 4.10 -20.68
CA SER A 154 27.06 4.90 -19.89
C SER A 154 26.45 5.40 -18.59
N SER A 155 25.15 5.64 -18.58
CA SER A 155 24.38 6.13 -17.41
C SER A 155 22.92 5.67 -17.50
N LEU A 156 22.20 5.80 -16.40
CA LEU A 156 20.75 5.61 -16.32
C LEU A 156 20.12 6.86 -15.65
N PRO A 157 19.20 7.62 -16.33
CA PRO A 157 18.79 7.41 -17.72
C PRO A 157 19.92 7.69 -18.71
N GLY A 158 19.84 7.09 -19.88
CA GLY A 158 20.85 7.28 -20.91
C GLY A 158 20.50 6.54 -22.21
N THR A 159 21.28 6.83 -23.26
CA THR A 159 21.15 6.13 -24.54
C THR A 159 22.04 4.90 -24.55
N ALA A 160 21.57 3.83 -25.17
CA ALA A 160 22.40 2.65 -25.44
C ALA A 160 23.61 3.03 -26.28
N ILE A 161 24.80 2.62 -25.85
CA ILE A 161 26.05 2.86 -26.58
C ILE A 161 26.25 1.77 -27.64
N GLU A 162 26.02 0.52 -27.25
CA GLU A 162 26.29 -0.66 -28.07
C GLU A 162 25.35 -1.78 -27.66
N THR A 163 24.87 -2.54 -28.63
CA THR A 163 24.22 -3.83 -28.43
C THR A 163 24.95 -4.89 -29.25
N LYS A 164 25.30 -6.00 -28.60
CA LYS A 164 26.01 -7.11 -29.26
C LYS A 164 25.45 -8.47 -28.82
N SER A 165 25.57 -9.46 -29.68
CA SER A 165 25.29 -10.84 -29.29
C SER A 165 26.26 -11.30 -28.18
N ALA A 166 25.76 -11.99 -27.18
CA ALA A 166 26.52 -12.49 -26.05
C ALA A 166 25.96 -13.84 -25.60
N ALA A 167 26.80 -14.69 -25.03
CA ALA A 167 26.31 -15.92 -24.42
C ALA A 167 25.52 -15.59 -23.13
N TRP A 168 24.31 -16.15 -23.02
CA TRP A 168 23.57 -16.07 -21.75
C TRP A 168 24.31 -16.87 -20.67
N LYS A 169 24.74 -16.18 -19.65
CA LYS A 169 25.30 -16.81 -18.48
C LYS A 169 24.20 -16.97 -17.44
N ALA A 170 23.80 -18.18 -17.12
CA ALA A 170 22.99 -18.43 -15.93
C ALA A 170 23.78 -17.92 -14.70
N GLU A 171 23.12 -17.26 -13.74
CA GLU A 171 23.82 -16.90 -12.51
C GLU A 171 24.33 -18.15 -11.82
N GLU A 172 25.64 -18.16 -11.53
CA GLU A 172 26.25 -19.19 -10.73
C GLU A 172 25.82 -19.11 -9.24
N ASN A 173 25.10 -18.07 -8.85
CA ASN A 173 24.67 -17.73 -7.49
C ASN A 173 23.16 -17.78 -7.26
N THR A 174 22.42 -18.66 -7.91
CA THR A 174 21.29 -19.24 -7.23
C THR A 174 21.80 -20.40 -6.36
N GLU A 175 22.54 -20.12 -5.30
CA GLU A 175 22.43 -20.99 -4.12
C GLU A 175 20.92 -21.19 -3.97
N ALA A 176 20.50 -22.46 -3.94
CA ALA A 176 19.09 -22.79 -3.74
C ALA A 176 18.63 -22.00 -2.52
N VAL A 177 17.94 -20.88 -2.75
CA VAL A 177 17.54 -19.96 -1.69
C VAL A 177 16.45 -20.70 -0.95
N ASN A 178 16.86 -21.43 0.09
CA ASN A 178 15.94 -22.06 1.01
C ASN A 178 15.12 -20.94 1.68
N GLY A 179 13.83 -21.15 1.84
CA GLY A 179 12.97 -20.20 2.55
C GLY A 179 12.56 -18.98 1.71
N LEU A 180 12.24 -19.19 0.44
CA LEU A 180 11.58 -18.16 -0.38
C LEU A 180 10.14 -17.88 0.11
N PRO A 181 9.62 -16.66 -0.08
CA PRO A 181 8.20 -16.37 0.13
C PRO A 181 7.28 -17.29 -0.67
N GLU A 182 6.07 -17.50 -0.19
CA GLU A 182 5.07 -18.33 -0.88
C GLU A 182 4.82 -17.83 -2.30
N GLY A 183 4.93 -18.74 -3.28
CA GLY A 183 4.71 -18.46 -4.69
C GLY A 183 5.78 -17.59 -5.34
N ALA A 184 6.92 -17.35 -4.72
CA ALA A 184 7.97 -16.52 -5.29
C ALA A 184 8.60 -17.14 -6.54
N ALA A 185 8.61 -16.38 -7.65
CA ALA A 185 9.47 -16.57 -8.81
C ALA A 185 10.64 -15.59 -8.67
N PRO A 186 11.82 -16.03 -8.19
CA PRO A 186 12.89 -15.13 -7.79
C PRO A 186 13.54 -14.43 -9.00
N GLY A 187 13.83 -13.13 -8.82
CA GLY A 187 14.80 -12.41 -9.61
C GLY A 187 16.20 -12.64 -9.06
N ASN A 188 16.81 -11.60 -8.50
CA ASN A 188 18.09 -11.73 -7.78
C ASN A 188 18.04 -11.02 -6.43
N SER A 189 19.09 -11.18 -5.66
CA SER A 189 19.26 -10.50 -4.37
C SER A 189 20.48 -9.57 -4.36
N THR A 190 20.46 -8.62 -3.42
CA THR A 190 21.59 -7.74 -3.13
C THR A 190 21.83 -7.65 -1.63
N ALA A 191 23.08 -7.44 -1.24
CA ALA A 191 23.41 -7.19 0.16
C ALA A 191 22.96 -5.79 0.56
N ILE A 192 22.38 -5.68 1.76
CA ILE A 192 21.98 -4.41 2.39
C ILE A 192 22.46 -4.39 3.84
N ASP A 193 22.52 -3.20 4.45
CA ASP A 193 22.79 -3.09 5.87
C ASP A 193 21.65 -3.68 6.71
N ALA A 194 21.97 -4.34 7.82
CA ALA A 194 20.97 -4.90 8.71
C ALA A 194 20.00 -3.82 9.26
N SER A 195 20.50 -2.59 9.49
CA SER A 195 19.66 -1.47 9.90
C SER A 195 18.67 -1.03 8.83
N LEU A 196 19.01 -1.18 7.55
CA LEU A 196 18.08 -0.92 6.45
C LEU A 196 17.01 -2.03 6.38
N ALA A 197 17.41 -3.30 6.57
CA ALA A 197 16.46 -4.40 6.63
C ALA A 197 15.44 -4.24 7.77
N ASP A 198 15.89 -3.79 8.95
CA ASP A 198 15.00 -3.49 10.07
C ASP A 198 14.01 -2.35 9.75
N LYS A 199 14.48 -1.28 9.08
CA LYS A 199 13.62 -0.18 8.63
C LYS A 199 12.59 -0.65 7.59
N LEU A 200 12.98 -1.51 6.66
CA LEU A 200 12.09 -2.05 5.65
C LEU A 200 11.00 -2.94 6.27
N ALA A 201 11.38 -3.76 7.25
CA ALA A 201 10.41 -4.58 7.98
C ALA A 201 9.37 -3.75 8.74
N LEU A 202 9.75 -2.56 9.23
CA LEU A 202 8.82 -1.63 9.85
C LEU A 202 7.96 -0.89 8.81
N TYR A 203 8.56 -0.36 7.77
CA TYR A 203 7.88 0.45 6.75
C TYR A 203 6.84 -0.36 5.96
N TRP A 204 7.21 -1.57 5.54
CA TRP A 204 6.36 -2.48 4.76
C TRP A 204 5.60 -3.50 5.64
N GLY A 205 5.79 -3.43 6.96
CA GLY A 205 5.12 -4.29 7.92
C GLY A 205 3.68 -3.87 8.20
N GLU A 206 2.97 -4.71 8.92
CA GLU A 206 1.64 -4.37 9.42
C GLU A 206 1.74 -3.28 10.50
N LEU A 207 0.94 -2.23 10.33
CA LEU A 207 0.86 -1.17 11.33
C LEU A 207 0.14 -1.69 12.57
N SER A 208 0.87 -1.85 13.67
CA SER A 208 0.35 -2.35 14.94
C SER A 208 0.69 -1.42 16.09
N HIS A 209 -0.24 -1.26 17.05
CA HIS A 209 0.01 -0.54 18.28
C HIS A 209 1.02 -1.30 19.15
N CYS A 210 2.14 -0.68 19.48
CA CYS A 210 3.23 -1.32 20.22
C CYS A 210 3.48 -0.74 21.62
N ALA A 211 3.05 0.50 21.88
CA ALA A 211 3.18 1.13 23.20
C ALA A 211 2.19 2.27 23.38
N THR A 212 1.86 2.56 24.64
CA THR A 212 1.12 3.76 25.03
C THR A 212 2.00 4.60 25.95
N ARG A 213 2.05 5.90 25.69
CA ARG A 213 2.76 6.88 26.50
C ARG A 213 1.76 7.82 27.16
N VAL A 214 2.00 8.11 28.45
CA VAL A 214 1.28 9.14 29.20
C VAL A 214 2.32 10.02 29.90
N PRO A 215 2.03 11.30 30.19
CA PRO A 215 2.89 12.13 31.03
C PRO A 215 3.11 11.47 32.41
N ALA A 216 4.35 11.49 32.89
CA ALA A 216 4.68 10.92 34.21
C ALA A 216 3.99 11.67 35.36
N SER A 217 3.77 12.98 35.20
CA SER A 217 3.03 13.82 36.13
C SER A 217 2.45 15.05 35.40
N VAL A 218 1.32 15.53 35.89
CA VAL A 218 0.68 16.75 35.41
C VAL A 218 0.17 17.56 36.59
N PRO A 219 0.30 18.90 36.60
CA PRO A 219 -0.37 19.74 37.57
C PRO A 219 -1.87 19.77 37.28
N ALA A 220 -2.70 19.49 38.29
CA ALA A 220 -4.15 19.52 38.18
C ALA A 220 -4.76 20.25 39.37
N ARG A 221 -5.74 21.12 39.10
CA ARG A 221 -6.50 21.88 40.12
C ARG A 221 -7.93 21.35 40.29
N CYS A 222 -8.42 20.68 39.25
CA CYS A 222 -9.77 20.13 39.21
C CYS A 222 -9.80 18.82 38.38
N ALA A 223 -10.94 18.16 38.38
CA ALA A 223 -11.15 16.93 37.62
C ALA A 223 -10.96 17.10 36.12
N GLU A 224 -11.36 18.24 35.59
CA GLU A 224 -11.26 18.56 34.15
C GLU A 224 -9.79 18.63 33.67
N ASP A 225 -8.87 19.12 34.53
CA ASP A 225 -7.43 19.15 34.21
C ASP A 225 -6.88 17.74 33.99
N VAL A 226 -7.33 16.76 34.80
CA VAL A 226 -6.92 15.36 34.65
C VAL A 226 -7.57 14.71 33.45
N LYS A 227 -8.88 14.93 33.24
CA LYS A 227 -9.62 14.39 32.09
C LYS A 227 -9.08 14.89 30.73
N ALA A 228 -8.49 16.08 30.71
CA ALA A 228 -7.88 16.65 29.51
C ALA A 228 -6.56 15.95 29.12
N VAL A 229 -5.97 15.14 30.00
CA VAL A 229 -4.71 14.42 29.72
C VAL A 229 -4.98 13.26 28.78
N ALA A 230 -4.51 13.35 27.54
CA ALA A 230 -4.57 12.28 26.56
C ALA A 230 -3.34 11.36 26.68
N ALA A 231 -3.55 10.09 26.37
CA ALA A 231 -2.46 9.18 26.10
C ALA A 231 -2.02 9.30 24.63
N THR A 232 -0.81 8.84 24.35
CA THR A 232 -0.27 8.78 23.00
C THR A 232 -0.01 7.32 22.64
N ALA A 233 -0.75 6.79 21.65
CA ALA A 233 -0.44 5.51 21.03
C ALA A 233 0.83 5.63 20.19
N VAL A 234 1.71 4.63 20.28
CA VAL A 234 2.90 4.48 19.43
C VAL A 234 2.74 3.22 18.60
N TYR A 235 2.95 3.35 17.30
CA TYR A 235 2.82 2.25 16.36
C TYR A 235 4.17 1.71 15.91
N THR A 236 4.16 0.55 15.28
CA THR A 236 5.36 -0.19 14.84
C THR A 236 6.22 0.59 13.86
N ASP A 237 5.65 1.49 13.05
CA ASP A 237 6.36 2.40 12.15
C ASP A 237 6.94 3.67 12.83
N GLY A 238 6.71 3.81 14.15
CA GLY A 238 7.10 4.98 14.93
C GLY A 238 6.10 6.14 14.87
N SER A 239 5.02 6.02 14.12
CA SER A 239 3.94 7.00 14.12
C SER A 239 3.21 7.02 15.46
N THR A 240 2.51 8.12 15.73
CA THR A 240 1.78 8.31 16.98
C THR A 240 0.39 8.88 16.74
N ALA A 241 -0.56 8.50 17.59
CA ALA A 241 -1.91 9.06 17.60
C ALA A 241 -2.39 9.33 19.03
N PRO A 242 -3.23 10.36 19.26
CA PRO A 242 -3.85 10.58 20.56
C PRO A 242 -4.85 9.46 20.87
N GLN A 243 -4.86 9.00 22.12
CA GLN A 243 -5.84 8.06 22.64
C GLN A 243 -6.60 8.68 23.79
N LYS A 244 -7.91 8.48 23.83
CA LYS A 244 -8.74 8.85 24.99
C LYS A 244 -8.47 7.91 26.16
N VAL A 245 -8.54 8.47 27.36
CA VAL A 245 -8.34 7.73 28.61
C VAL A 245 -9.49 8.04 29.55
N ASP A 246 -10.07 7.01 30.13
CA ASP A 246 -10.99 7.13 31.23
C ASP A 246 -10.18 7.12 32.53
N TRP A 247 -10.07 8.27 33.18
CA TRP A 247 -9.28 8.43 34.38
C TRP A 247 -10.13 8.11 35.64
N ASP A 248 -9.64 7.24 36.49
CA ASP A 248 -10.25 6.97 37.81
C ASP A 248 -9.86 8.09 38.78
N LEU A 249 -10.78 8.99 39.02
CA LEU A 249 -10.61 10.15 39.89
C LEU A 249 -11.07 9.88 41.33
N SER A 250 -11.55 8.68 41.68
CA SER A 250 -12.16 8.35 42.98
C SER A 250 -11.20 8.52 44.15
N GLY A 251 -9.88 8.46 43.90
CA GLY A 251 -8.84 8.62 44.92
C GLY A 251 -8.31 10.03 45.10
N ILE A 252 -8.85 11.06 44.41
CA ILE A 252 -8.34 12.43 44.43
C ILE A 252 -9.21 13.35 45.28
N ASP A 253 -8.60 14.02 46.27
CA ASP A 253 -9.22 15.14 46.99
C ASP A 253 -8.63 16.47 46.47
N PHE A 254 -9.28 17.10 45.50
CA PHE A 254 -8.86 18.35 44.90
C PHE A 254 -8.84 19.55 45.88
N THR A 255 -9.38 19.40 47.08
CA THR A 255 -9.32 20.43 48.15
C THR A 255 -8.02 20.39 48.93
N LYS A 256 -7.22 19.32 48.80
CA LYS A 256 -5.96 19.10 49.51
C LYS A 256 -4.77 19.08 48.55
N PRO A 257 -3.79 19.95 48.75
CA PRO A 257 -2.54 19.85 48.00
C PRO A 257 -1.82 18.52 48.32
N GLY A 258 -1.32 17.86 47.27
CA GLY A 258 -0.58 16.61 47.41
C GLY A 258 -0.27 15.96 46.07
N GLU A 259 0.47 14.86 46.08
CA GLU A 259 0.69 14.01 44.92
C GLU A 259 -0.28 12.82 44.97
N TYR A 260 -1.01 12.63 43.88
CA TYR A 260 -1.98 11.57 43.75
C TYR A 260 -1.60 10.68 42.57
N THR A 261 -1.65 9.37 42.73
CA THR A 261 -1.51 8.41 41.66
C THR A 261 -2.87 8.14 41.03
N VAL A 262 -3.01 8.43 39.76
CA VAL A 262 -4.26 8.25 39.01
C VAL A 262 -4.09 7.07 38.05
N ARG A 263 -5.08 6.17 38.03
CA ARG A 263 -5.16 5.09 37.05
C ARG A 263 -6.02 5.54 35.88
N GLY A 264 -5.59 5.18 34.66
CA GLY A 264 -6.35 5.39 33.44
C GLY A 264 -6.62 4.08 32.73
N THR A 265 -7.81 3.95 32.19
CA THR A 265 -8.15 2.88 31.25
C THR A 265 -8.21 3.48 29.86
N LEU A 266 -7.49 2.87 28.89
CA LEU A 266 -7.55 3.33 27.51
C LEU A 266 -8.95 3.09 26.97
N HIS A 267 -9.53 4.14 26.42
CA HIS A 267 -10.81 4.06 25.75
C HIS A 267 -10.61 3.49 24.35
N GLY A 268 -10.88 2.21 24.21
CA GLY A 268 -10.89 1.50 22.92
C GLY A 268 -12.33 1.10 22.62
N ASN A 269 -12.99 1.82 21.71
CA ASN A 269 -14.27 1.35 21.19
C ASN A 269 -13.99 0.14 20.32
N GLN A 270 -14.57 -1.00 20.69
CA GLN A 270 -14.61 -2.17 19.81
C GLN A 270 -15.89 -2.08 18.99
N TYR A 271 -15.74 -1.91 17.69
CA TYR A 271 -16.86 -1.92 16.78
C TYR A 271 -17.00 -3.31 16.15
N PRO A 272 -18.23 -3.80 15.92
CA PRO A 272 -18.42 -4.99 15.10
C PRO A 272 -17.92 -4.72 13.68
N PHE A 273 -17.48 -5.76 13.01
CA PHE A 273 -17.11 -5.67 11.59
C PHE A 273 -17.97 -6.64 10.76
N PRO A 274 -18.63 -6.14 9.71
CA PRO A 274 -18.81 -4.72 9.37
C PRO A 274 -19.74 -3.99 10.36
N LEU A 275 -19.69 -2.66 10.39
CA LEU A 275 -20.59 -1.83 11.22
C LEU A 275 -22.05 -1.96 10.80
N THR A 276 -22.28 -2.08 9.48
CA THR A 276 -23.58 -2.31 8.84
C THR A 276 -23.41 -3.03 7.51
N HIS A 277 -24.50 -3.47 6.94
CA HIS A 277 -24.55 -4.16 5.64
C HIS A 277 -25.45 -3.42 4.66
N GLY A 278 -25.17 -3.53 3.35
CA GLY A 278 -26.01 -2.99 2.28
C GLY A 278 -25.96 -1.46 2.18
N THR A 279 -24.94 -0.83 2.74
CA THR A 279 -24.70 0.61 2.64
C THR A 279 -23.47 0.83 1.78
N GLY A 280 -23.68 1.24 0.50
CA GLY A 280 -22.62 1.63 -0.41
C GLY A 280 -22.24 3.09 -0.26
N ASP A 281 -20.95 3.39 -0.53
CA ASP A 281 -20.40 4.77 -0.50
C ASP A 281 -20.82 5.60 0.73
N PRO A 282 -20.68 5.07 1.97
CA PRO A 282 -21.22 5.73 3.15
C PRO A 282 -20.44 6.99 3.50
N VAL A 283 -21.16 8.09 3.78
CA VAL A 283 -20.60 9.35 4.25
C VAL A 283 -21.24 9.72 5.58
N ILE A 284 -20.43 9.96 6.61
CA ILE A 284 -20.91 10.48 7.91
C ILE A 284 -20.65 11.98 7.95
N VAL A 285 -21.72 12.75 8.22
CA VAL A 285 -21.70 14.19 8.21
C VAL A 285 -22.17 14.72 9.57
N PRO A 286 -21.39 15.53 10.30
CA PRO A 286 -21.88 16.35 11.38
C PRO A 286 -22.56 17.58 10.82
N TRP A 287 -23.84 17.79 11.18
CA TRP A 287 -24.63 18.95 10.73
C TRP A 287 -25.61 19.36 11.82
N GLU A 288 -25.67 20.67 12.15
CA GLU A 288 -26.60 21.25 13.12
C GLU A 288 -26.73 20.50 14.47
N GLY A 289 -25.59 19.98 14.96
CA GLY A 289 -25.53 19.30 16.27
C GLY A 289 -25.92 17.83 16.24
N LYS A 290 -26.20 17.26 15.08
CA LYS A 290 -26.46 15.85 14.85
C LYS A 290 -25.46 15.23 13.89
N TYR A 291 -25.54 13.90 13.73
CA TYR A 291 -24.77 13.13 12.76
C TYR A 291 -25.72 12.47 11.77
N TYR A 292 -25.32 12.48 10.51
CA TYR A 292 -26.07 11.89 9.42
C TYR A 292 -25.21 10.87 8.70
N LEU A 293 -25.75 9.69 8.42
CA LEU A 293 -25.15 8.69 7.54
C LEU A 293 -25.90 8.71 6.23
N LEU A 294 -25.23 9.21 5.20
CA LEU A 294 -25.73 9.26 3.83
C LEU A 294 -25.12 8.10 3.04
N PHE A 295 -25.94 7.37 2.27
CA PHE A 295 -25.48 6.18 1.57
C PHE A 295 -26.37 5.75 0.40
N THR A 296 -25.82 4.93 -0.49
CA THR A 296 -26.53 4.13 -1.48
C THR A 296 -27.02 2.84 -0.86
N ASN A 297 -28.20 2.36 -1.19
CA ASN A 297 -28.69 1.08 -0.69
C ASN A 297 -28.38 -0.06 -1.65
N ASP A 298 -27.23 -0.75 -1.44
CA ASP A 298 -26.76 -1.87 -2.25
C ASP A 298 -27.72 -3.07 -2.22
N THR A 299 -28.57 -3.18 -1.19
CA THR A 299 -29.56 -4.25 -1.09
C THR A 299 -30.77 -4.04 -2.00
N LEU A 300 -30.96 -2.82 -2.51
CA LEU A 300 -32.02 -2.43 -3.42
C LEU A 300 -31.51 -2.11 -4.83
N ASN A 301 -30.47 -2.83 -5.26
CA ASN A 301 -29.90 -2.73 -6.62
C ASN A 301 -29.41 -1.30 -6.95
N ASP A 302 -28.78 -0.63 -6.00
CA ASP A 302 -28.21 0.72 -6.11
C ASP A 302 -29.26 1.77 -6.53
N VAL A 303 -30.48 1.66 -6.00
CA VAL A 303 -31.58 2.59 -6.29
C VAL A 303 -31.97 3.38 -5.05
N GLY A 304 -31.89 4.69 -5.18
CA GLY A 304 -32.22 5.65 -4.12
C GLY A 304 -31.06 6.01 -3.20
N PHE A 305 -31.05 7.26 -2.73
CA PHE A 305 -30.18 7.69 -1.63
C PHE A 305 -30.96 7.72 -0.33
N TYR A 306 -30.32 7.24 0.71
CA TYR A 306 -30.89 7.16 2.05
C TYR A 306 -30.04 7.93 3.05
N VAL A 307 -30.70 8.41 4.11
CA VAL A 307 -30.02 9.05 5.24
C VAL A 307 -30.55 8.48 6.55
N CYS A 308 -29.65 8.23 7.49
CA CYS A 308 -29.97 8.03 8.90
C CYS A 308 -29.53 9.23 9.72
N GLU A 309 -30.21 9.50 10.83
CA GLU A 309 -29.91 10.59 11.74
C GLU A 309 -29.70 10.04 13.15
N ALA A 310 -28.71 10.57 13.89
CA ALA A 310 -28.46 10.25 15.29
C ALA A 310 -27.77 11.40 16.03
N ASP A 311 -27.77 11.33 17.36
CA ASP A 311 -27.09 12.30 18.22
C ASP A 311 -25.58 12.01 18.33
N THR A 312 -25.14 10.78 18.06
CA THR A 312 -23.73 10.37 18.04
C THR A 312 -23.41 9.53 16.80
N PRO A 313 -22.14 9.48 16.36
CA PRO A 313 -21.76 8.66 15.19
C PRO A 313 -22.03 7.16 15.42
N GLU A 314 -21.88 6.68 16.66
CA GLU A 314 -22.08 5.28 17.03
C GLU A 314 -23.55 4.85 16.88
N GLU A 315 -24.47 5.73 17.23
CA GLU A 315 -25.91 5.46 17.12
C GLU A 315 -26.40 5.32 15.69
N LEU A 316 -25.66 5.86 14.70
CA LEU A 316 -25.97 5.66 13.28
C LEU A 316 -25.98 4.18 12.86
N PHE A 317 -25.25 3.33 13.58
CA PHE A 317 -25.11 1.91 13.28
C PHE A 317 -25.94 1.01 14.19
N ARG A 318 -26.85 1.57 14.99
CA ARG A 318 -27.73 0.76 15.85
C ARG A 318 -28.69 -0.08 15.01
N PRO A 319 -28.97 -1.33 15.39
CA PRO A 319 -29.96 -2.15 14.71
C PRO A 319 -31.33 -1.47 14.65
N GLY A 320 -31.95 -1.43 13.46
CA GLY A 320 -33.27 -0.87 13.25
C GLY A 320 -33.32 0.66 13.25
N ILE A 321 -32.18 1.33 13.05
CA ILE A 321 -32.20 2.78 12.81
C ILE A 321 -33.09 3.10 11.61
N GLU A 322 -33.88 4.17 11.73
CA GLU A 322 -34.74 4.63 10.63
C GLU A 322 -33.91 5.15 9.46
N GLN A 323 -34.25 4.69 8.26
CA GLN A 323 -33.61 5.10 7.00
C GLN A 323 -34.62 5.93 6.21
N HIS A 324 -34.27 7.18 5.98
CA HIS A 324 -35.10 8.10 5.21
C HIS A 324 -34.62 8.15 3.76
N LEU A 325 -35.53 7.81 2.82
CA LEU A 325 -35.27 7.93 1.39
C LEU A 325 -35.34 9.41 0.98
N ILE A 326 -34.20 9.97 0.56
CA ILE A 326 -34.08 11.40 0.21
C ILE A 326 -34.09 11.62 -1.31
N LEU A 327 -33.69 10.64 -2.12
CA LEU A 327 -33.77 10.70 -3.58
C LEU A 327 -34.32 9.35 -4.11
N PRO A 328 -35.62 9.31 -4.53
CA PRO A 328 -36.22 8.10 -5.03
C PRO A 328 -35.91 7.84 -6.52
N TYR A 329 -36.22 6.63 -6.97
CA TYR A 329 -36.38 6.31 -8.39
C TYR A 329 -37.41 7.25 -9.01
N ASP A 330 -37.10 7.80 -10.18
CA ASP A 330 -37.96 8.67 -10.95
C ASP A 330 -37.52 8.63 -12.44
N GLU A 331 -38.20 7.81 -13.23
CA GLU A 331 -37.85 7.61 -14.65
C GLU A 331 -38.04 8.90 -15.48
N GLU A 332 -39.02 9.71 -15.14
CA GLU A 332 -39.30 10.98 -15.86
C GLU A 332 -38.16 12.00 -15.67
N LYS A 333 -37.51 11.96 -14.50
CA LYS A 333 -36.31 12.78 -14.20
C LYS A 333 -34.99 12.11 -14.58
N GLY A 334 -35.04 10.87 -15.07
CA GLY A 334 -33.82 10.12 -15.37
C GLY A 334 -33.11 9.57 -14.14
N HIS A 335 -33.84 9.38 -13.02
CA HIS A 335 -33.30 8.77 -11.80
C HIS A 335 -33.60 7.27 -11.82
N VAL A 336 -32.87 6.51 -12.64
CA VAL A 336 -33.22 5.12 -12.95
C VAL A 336 -32.36 4.12 -12.21
N GLN A 337 -31.06 4.35 -12.15
CA GLN A 337 -30.10 3.43 -11.53
C GLN A 337 -28.79 4.18 -11.20
N THR A 338 -27.83 3.48 -10.58
CA THR A 338 -26.51 4.04 -10.29
C THR A 338 -26.59 5.28 -9.40
N PHE A 339 -27.29 5.14 -8.28
CA PHE A 339 -27.30 6.17 -7.24
C PHE A 339 -26.02 6.01 -6.43
N TRP A 340 -24.90 6.51 -6.98
CA TRP A 340 -23.55 6.25 -6.45
C TRP A 340 -22.87 7.50 -5.93
N ALA A 341 -21.92 7.26 -5.03
CA ALA A 341 -20.97 8.22 -4.50
C ALA A 341 -21.63 9.52 -4.02
N PRO A 342 -22.60 9.47 -3.09
CA PRO A 342 -23.15 10.69 -2.52
C PRO A 342 -22.08 11.41 -1.69
N GLU A 343 -21.83 12.67 -2.00
CA GLU A 343 -20.91 13.54 -1.27
C GLU A 343 -21.66 14.73 -0.69
N PHE A 344 -21.40 15.04 0.58
CA PHE A 344 -22.00 16.21 1.24
C PHE A 344 -21.05 17.41 1.21
N HIS A 345 -21.56 18.55 0.77
CA HIS A 345 -20.81 19.80 0.69
C HIS A 345 -21.64 20.99 1.18
N ILE A 346 -20.97 21.99 1.75
CA ILE A 346 -21.55 23.30 2.04
C ILE A 346 -21.06 24.27 0.98
N VAL A 347 -21.97 24.78 0.20
CA VAL A 347 -21.67 25.76 -0.87
C VAL A 347 -22.47 27.05 -0.62
N GLY A 348 -21.77 28.14 -0.42
CA GLY A 348 -22.40 29.42 -0.11
C GLY A 348 -23.19 29.46 1.21
N GLY A 349 -22.91 28.55 2.14
CA GLY A 349 -23.62 28.38 3.42
C GLY A 349 -24.80 27.41 3.38
N GLU A 350 -25.12 26.87 2.22
CA GLU A 350 -26.23 25.92 2.02
C GLU A 350 -25.69 24.48 1.84
N PRO A 351 -26.42 23.46 2.34
CA PRO A 351 -26.03 22.06 2.18
C PRO A 351 -26.39 21.53 0.79
N TYR A 352 -25.46 20.82 0.17
CA TYR A 352 -25.63 20.15 -1.11
C TYR A 352 -25.15 18.70 -1.03
N ILE A 353 -25.83 17.82 -1.79
CA ILE A 353 -25.39 16.46 -2.04
C ILE A 353 -25.04 16.37 -3.52
N PHE A 354 -23.76 16.05 -3.82
CA PHE A 354 -23.29 15.74 -5.16
C PHE A 354 -23.28 14.23 -5.32
N PHE A 355 -23.68 13.73 -6.48
CA PHE A 355 -23.79 12.29 -6.71
C PHE A 355 -23.75 11.94 -8.21
N ALA A 356 -23.50 10.66 -8.50
CA ALA A 356 -23.68 10.11 -9.84
C ALA A 356 -25.03 9.39 -9.94
N ILE A 357 -25.69 9.51 -11.09
CA ILE A 357 -26.93 8.81 -11.38
C ILE A 357 -27.00 8.41 -12.86
N SER A 358 -27.64 7.28 -13.16
CA SER A 358 -27.86 6.82 -14.53
C SER A 358 -29.34 7.00 -14.91
N GLY A 359 -29.57 7.56 -16.11
CA GLY A 359 -30.87 7.61 -16.74
C GLY A 359 -31.29 6.34 -17.47
N LYS A 360 -30.46 5.28 -17.39
CA LYS A 360 -30.72 3.98 -18.04
C LYS A 360 -30.30 2.86 -17.11
N VAL A 361 -30.98 1.72 -17.23
CA VAL A 361 -30.49 0.45 -16.67
C VAL A 361 -29.34 -0.06 -17.54
N TRP A 362 -28.28 -0.56 -16.92
CA TRP A 362 -27.12 -1.15 -17.60
C TRP A 362 -27.42 -2.53 -18.14
#